data_1a99b66dd1e16d971f918291e5852f6b
#
_entry.id   1a99b66dd1e16d971f918291e5852f6b
#
_cell.length_a   1.000
_cell.length_b   1.000
_cell.length_c   1.000
_cell.angle_alpha   90.00
_cell.angle_beta   90.00
_cell.angle_gamma   90.00
#
_symmetry.space_group_name_H-M   'P 1'
#
loop_
_entity.id
_entity.type
_entity.pdbx_description
1 polymer ?
#
loop_
_entity_poly.entity_id
_entity_poly.type
_entity_poly.pdbx_seq_one_letter_code
_entity_poly.pdbx_strand_id
1 'polypeptide(L)'
;MKKMIFSGVFLFALLFFFVGNVFAKENSWIRINQLGYQPNGSKVAVFVSKEQAVITHFELVNARSKQVVFKAATGKSFGAYGPFVMGYRLNFSAFKGKGMFYIKAGTALSPEFRIDDQVYKGTADFCLQYMRQQRSGYNPFLKDSCHTHDGYTLYGAAADLPDSTKIDASGGWHDASDYLQYSTTTANATFHLLAAYRDFKHVFTDHFDWDGLKGKNNRADILDEAKWGLDWLVKMHPRKDWMFNQLADDRDHMSMRIPKEDAYYGRGFERPVYFISGLPQQRGKFLNNTKGTSSTAAKFSAAFSLASAGNFCATYNLPKASPTVLLTT
;
A
#
# COMPACT_ATOMS: atom_id res chain seq x y z
N MET A 1 -49.54 -6.72 82.16
CA MET A 1 -48.32 -7.46 81.75
C MET A 1 -48.20 -7.44 80.21
N LYS A 2 -47.36 -6.58 79.62
CA LYS A 2 -47.03 -6.58 78.21
C LYS A 2 -45.53 -6.67 78.11
N LYS A 3 -45.03 -7.75 77.54
CA LYS A 3 -43.61 -7.94 77.25
C LYS A 3 -43.22 -7.12 76.04
N MET A 4 -42.26 -6.24 76.18
CA MET A 4 -41.58 -5.59 75.07
C MET A 4 -40.47 -6.47 74.57
N ILE A 5 -40.55 -6.80 73.29
CA ILE A 5 -39.50 -7.54 72.57
C ILE A 5 -38.63 -6.50 71.89
N PHE A 6 -37.35 -6.41 72.28
CA PHE A 6 -36.33 -5.61 71.59
C PHE A 6 -35.82 -6.40 70.42
N SER A 7 -36.08 -5.88 69.20
CA SER A 7 -35.53 -6.41 67.95
C SER A 7 -34.23 -5.65 67.60
N GLY A 8 -33.09 -6.31 67.75
CA GLY A 8 -31.81 -5.75 67.40
C GLY A 8 -31.61 -5.87 65.84
N VAL A 9 -31.52 -4.75 65.21
CA VAL A 9 -31.14 -4.66 63.78
C VAL A 9 -29.62 -4.70 63.69
N PHE A 10 -29.08 -5.82 63.21
CA PHE A 10 -27.66 -5.95 62.86
C PHE A 10 -27.43 -5.28 61.49
N LEU A 11 -26.80 -4.10 61.52
CA LEU A 11 -26.39 -3.39 60.29
C LEU A 11 -25.06 -3.97 59.80
N PHE A 12 -25.14 -4.87 58.80
CA PHE A 12 -23.95 -5.38 58.13
C PHE A 12 -23.49 -4.38 57.09
N ALA A 13 -22.46 -3.58 57.44
CA ALA A 13 -21.81 -2.69 56.50
C ALA A 13 -20.90 -3.52 55.55
N LEU A 14 -21.37 -3.79 54.35
CA LEU A 14 -20.57 -4.36 53.24
C LEU A 14 -19.62 -3.23 52.75
N LEU A 15 -18.37 -3.26 53.17
CA LEU A 15 -17.29 -2.50 52.54
C LEU A 15 -16.96 -3.16 51.19
N PHE A 16 -17.52 -2.65 50.11
CA PHE A 16 -17.04 -2.92 48.77
C PHE A 16 -15.68 -2.22 48.61
N PHE A 17 -14.61 -2.98 48.73
CA PHE A 17 -13.32 -2.59 48.21
C PHE A 17 -13.41 -2.56 46.67
N PHE A 18 -13.69 -1.39 46.11
CA PHE A 18 -13.39 -1.13 44.70
C PHE A 18 -11.87 -1.12 44.55
N VAL A 19 -11.27 -2.27 44.23
CA VAL A 19 -9.94 -2.31 43.68
C VAL A 19 -10.06 -1.75 42.26
N GLY A 20 -10.00 -0.45 42.13
CA GLY A 20 -9.84 0.21 40.85
C GLY A 20 -8.54 -0.31 40.24
N ASN A 21 -8.63 -1.11 39.19
CA ASN A 21 -7.50 -1.38 38.34
C ASN A 21 -7.02 -0.05 37.75
N VAL A 22 -6.08 0.60 38.44
CA VAL A 22 -5.31 1.70 37.86
C VAL A 22 -4.48 1.06 36.74
N PHE A 23 -5.02 1.06 35.52
CA PHE A 23 -4.20 0.77 34.36
C PHE A 23 -3.07 1.80 34.35
N ALA A 24 -1.89 1.39 34.77
CA ALA A 24 -0.70 2.21 34.65
C ALA A 24 -0.60 2.60 33.17
N LYS A 25 -0.65 3.91 32.88
CA LYS A 25 -0.57 4.42 31.52
C LYS A 25 0.77 3.97 30.95
N GLU A 26 0.73 3.10 29.94
CA GLU A 26 1.95 2.68 29.25
C GLU A 26 2.60 3.91 28.60
N ASN A 27 3.80 4.26 29.06
CA ASN A 27 4.57 5.38 28.51
C ASN A 27 5.78 4.90 27.68
N SER A 28 5.94 3.58 27.55
CA SER A 28 7.04 2.95 26.79
C SER A 28 6.52 1.80 25.96
N TRP A 29 7.06 1.65 24.76
CA TRP A 29 6.67 0.61 23.80
C TRP A 29 7.89 0.02 23.09
N ILE A 30 7.74 -1.24 22.66
CA ILE A 30 8.69 -1.89 21.78
C ILE A 30 8.03 -2.12 20.43
N ARG A 31 8.59 -1.54 19.36
CA ARG A 31 8.16 -1.71 17.98
C ARG A 31 9.00 -2.76 17.30
N ILE A 32 8.34 -3.66 16.59
CA ILE A 32 8.93 -4.80 15.89
C ILE A 32 8.50 -4.81 14.44
N ASN A 33 9.16 -5.61 13.62
CA ASN A 33 8.59 -6.01 12.34
C ASN A 33 7.44 -7.01 12.61
N GLN A 34 6.22 -6.60 12.32
CA GLN A 34 5.01 -7.42 12.60
C GLN A 34 4.95 -8.69 11.74
N LEU A 35 5.59 -8.72 10.57
CA LEU A 35 5.73 -9.96 9.79
C LEU A 35 6.68 -10.95 10.47
N GLY A 36 7.60 -10.45 11.30
CA GLY A 36 8.63 -11.24 11.95
C GLY A 36 10.01 -11.09 11.30
N TYR A 37 10.89 -12.04 11.54
CA TYR A 37 12.29 -11.96 11.13
C TYR A 37 12.81 -13.30 10.63
N GLN A 38 13.74 -13.26 9.68
CA GLN A 38 14.50 -14.46 9.29
C GLN A 38 15.60 -14.78 10.32
N PRO A 39 15.91 -16.06 10.61
CA PRO A 39 16.93 -16.44 11.58
C PRO A 39 18.30 -15.82 11.29
N ASN A 40 18.70 -15.80 10.02
CA ASN A 40 19.99 -15.29 9.57
C ASN A 40 19.98 -13.82 9.13
N GLY A 41 18.79 -13.18 9.11
CA GLY A 41 18.64 -11.78 8.77
C GLY A 41 19.00 -10.82 9.90
N SER A 42 19.04 -9.54 9.58
CA SER A 42 19.11 -8.46 10.58
C SER A 42 17.82 -8.42 11.38
N LYS A 43 17.93 -8.42 12.72
CA LYS A 43 16.81 -8.41 13.65
C LYS A 43 16.98 -7.26 14.65
N VAL A 44 16.25 -6.18 14.41
CA VAL A 44 16.27 -4.98 15.27
C VAL A 44 14.85 -4.59 15.60
N ALA A 45 14.58 -4.44 16.89
CA ALA A 45 13.37 -3.78 17.39
C ALA A 45 13.73 -2.39 17.90
N VAL A 46 12.71 -1.56 18.13
CA VAL A 46 12.89 -0.19 18.63
C VAL A 46 12.09 0.00 19.90
N PHE A 47 12.79 0.29 21.00
CA PHE A 47 12.16 0.77 22.21
C PHE A 47 11.97 2.28 22.10
N VAL A 48 10.79 2.77 22.44
CA VAL A 48 10.45 4.20 22.50
C VAL A 48 9.72 4.51 23.80
N SER A 49 9.98 5.69 24.39
CA SER A 49 9.32 6.14 25.62
C SER A 49 8.95 7.62 25.55
N LYS A 50 7.81 7.96 26.11
CA LYS A 50 7.40 9.37 26.37
C LYS A 50 8.02 9.94 27.63
N GLU A 51 8.75 9.15 28.39
CA GLU A 51 9.45 9.52 29.61
C GLU A 51 10.92 9.18 29.50
N GLN A 52 11.76 9.81 30.33
CA GLN A 52 13.17 9.45 30.44
C GLN A 52 13.26 8.04 31.02
N ALA A 53 13.80 7.11 30.22
CA ALA A 53 13.94 5.72 30.59
C ALA A 53 15.36 5.21 30.27
N VAL A 54 16.09 4.80 31.27
CA VAL A 54 17.40 4.20 31.06
C VAL A 54 17.24 2.69 30.93
N ILE A 55 17.44 2.20 29.73
CA ILE A 55 17.40 0.76 29.42
C ILE A 55 18.80 0.28 29.13
N THR A 56 19.35 -0.57 29.96
CA THR A 56 20.72 -1.10 29.82
C THR A 56 20.78 -2.41 29.05
N HIS A 57 19.70 -3.19 29.10
CA HIS A 57 19.59 -4.48 28.42
C HIS A 57 18.14 -4.79 28.04
N PHE A 58 17.98 -5.78 27.18
CA PHE A 58 16.69 -6.34 26.82
C PHE A 58 16.80 -7.88 26.74
N GLU A 59 15.65 -8.52 26.80
CA GLU A 59 15.53 -9.97 26.78
C GLU A 59 14.60 -10.41 25.65
N LEU A 60 14.99 -11.47 24.92
CA LEU A 60 14.11 -12.18 24.01
C LEU A 60 13.53 -13.38 24.76
N VAL A 61 12.23 -13.47 24.82
CA VAL A 61 11.51 -14.47 25.59
C VAL A 61 10.73 -15.36 24.64
N ASN A 62 10.83 -16.67 24.81
CA ASN A 62 10.01 -17.63 24.07
C ASN A 62 8.56 -17.47 24.49
N ALA A 63 7.65 -17.23 23.52
CA ALA A 63 6.25 -16.90 23.79
C ALA A 63 5.49 -18.07 24.45
N ARG A 64 5.88 -19.34 24.19
CA ARG A 64 5.24 -20.52 24.74
C ARG A 64 5.77 -20.90 26.12
N SER A 65 7.11 -21.06 26.23
CA SER A 65 7.73 -21.51 27.49
C SER A 65 7.95 -20.40 28.50
N LYS A 66 7.81 -19.14 28.07
CA LYS A 66 8.12 -17.93 28.87
C LYS A 66 9.57 -17.84 29.36
N GLN A 67 10.46 -18.67 28.82
CA GLN A 67 11.89 -18.64 29.16
C GLN A 67 12.62 -17.57 28.35
N VAL A 68 13.58 -16.90 29.00
CA VAL A 68 14.53 -16.00 28.32
C VAL A 68 15.48 -16.83 27.51
N VAL A 69 15.52 -16.63 26.20
CA VAL A 69 16.36 -17.38 25.25
C VAL A 69 17.54 -16.58 24.72
N PHE A 70 17.51 -15.25 24.89
CA PHE A 70 18.59 -14.35 24.50
C PHE A 70 18.52 -13.08 25.33
N LYS A 71 19.69 -12.53 25.66
CA LYS A 71 19.84 -11.27 26.38
C LYS A 71 20.99 -10.46 25.79
N ALA A 72 20.79 -9.17 25.60
CA ALA A 72 21.83 -8.26 25.09
C ALA A 72 21.70 -6.86 25.69
N ALA A 73 22.81 -6.12 25.62
CA ALA A 73 22.82 -4.69 25.96
C ALA A 73 22.10 -3.87 24.88
N THR A 74 21.47 -2.78 25.29
CA THR A 74 20.78 -1.86 24.37
C THR A 74 21.71 -0.89 23.64
N GLY A 75 22.92 -0.70 24.14
CA GLY A 75 23.84 0.33 23.64
C GLY A 75 23.38 1.75 24.02
N LYS A 76 23.78 2.72 23.20
CA LYS A 76 23.46 4.13 23.45
C LYS A 76 22.01 4.47 23.10
N SER A 77 21.45 5.47 23.80
CA SER A 77 20.20 6.09 23.40
C SER A 77 20.37 6.87 22.09
N PHE A 78 19.30 6.88 21.29
CA PHE A 78 19.19 7.71 20.09
C PHE A 78 18.44 9.03 20.32
N GLY A 79 18.06 9.33 21.58
CA GLY A 79 17.36 10.55 21.93
C GLY A 79 15.90 10.59 21.52
N ALA A 80 15.38 11.81 21.35
CA ALA A 80 13.99 12.05 21.01
C ALA A 80 13.67 11.76 19.55
N TYR A 81 12.45 11.26 19.31
CA TYR A 81 11.90 11.04 17.96
C TYR A 81 10.37 11.23 17.98
N GLY A 82 9.87 12.21 17.25
CA GLY A 82 8.45 12.57 17.25
C GLY A 82 7.92 12.84 18.68
N PRO A 83 6.86 12.18 19.12
CA PRO A 83 6.29 12.39 20.46
C PRO A 83 7.05 11.66 21.59
N PHE A 84 8.13 10.94 21.27
CA PHE A 84 8.93 10.18 22.23
C PHE A 84 10.18 10.97 22.61
N VAL A 85 10.49 10.98 23.91
CA VAL A 85 11.67 11.68 24.42
C VAL A 85 12.92 10.81 24.42
N MET A 86 12.74 9.49 24.24
CA MET A 86 13.83 8.53 24.27
C MET A 86 13.59 7.33 23.34
N GLY A 87 14.66 6.84 22.72
CA GLY A 87 14.63 5.66 21.87
C GLY A 87 15.92 4.82 21.97
N TYR A 88 15.77 3.51 21.86
CA TYR A 88 16.88 2.54 21.80
C TYR A 88 16.65 1.54 20.67
N ARG A 89 17.73 1.10 20.00
CA ARG A 89 17.70 -0.04 19.09
C ARG A 89 18.05 -1.32 19.85
N LEU A 90 17.17 -2.29 19.77
CA LEU A 90 17.29 -3.60 20.40
C LEU A 90 17.72 -4.61 19.34
N ASN A 91 19.04 -4.80 19.19
CA ASN A 91 19.61 -5.68 18.17
C ASN A 91 19.77 -7.11 18.69
N PHE A 92 19.00 -8.03 18.13
CA PHE A 92 19.06 -9.46 18.45
C PHE A 92 19.44 -10.32 17.23
N SER A 93 20.17 -9.75 16.26
CA SER A 93 20.60 -10.44 15.03
C SER A 93 21.46 -11.65 15.31
N ALA A 94 22.16 -11.69 16.45
CA ALA A 94 22.97 -12.84 16.88
C ALA A 94 22.13 -14.07 17.24
N PHE A 95 20.87 -13.89 17.66
CA PHE A 95 19.98 -15.03 17.95
C PHE A 95 19.52 -15.69 16.65
N LYS A 96 19.67 -17.01 16.53
CA LYS A 96 19.34 -17.77 15.31
C LYS A 96 18.19 -18.77 15.50
N GLY A 97 17.63 -18.85 16.72
CA GLY A 97 16.54 -19.77 17.02
C GLY A 97 15.25 -19.41 16.25
N LYS A 98 14.46 -20.43 15.94
CA LYS A 98 13.13 -20.30 15.29
C LYS A 98 12.03 -20.45 16.30
N GLY A 99 10.87 -19.84 16.06
CA GLY A 99 9.69 -19.92 16.91
C GLY A 99 8.95 -18.61 17.09
N MET A 100 8.11 -18.57 18.13
CA MET A 100 7.37 -17.38 18.54
C MET A 100 8.04 -16.75 19.75
N PHE A 101 8.24 -15.45 19.70
CA PHE A 101 8.98 -14.70 20.71
C PHE A 101 8.33 -13.35 20.97
N TYR A 102 8.68 -12.75 22.11
CA TYR A 102 8.48 -11.33 22.40
C TYR A 102 9.72 -10.76 23.06
N ILE A 103 9.85 -9.45 23.02
CA ILE A 103 10.97 -8.73 23.64
C ILE A 103 10.48 -8.05 24.91
N LYS A 104 11.30 -8.11 25.97
CA LYS A 104 11.12 -7.39 27.20
C LYS A 104 12.29 -6.42 27.41
N ALA A 105 11.98 -5.14 27.68
CA ALA A 105 12.99 -4.13 28.01
C ALA A 105 12.41 -3.19 29.08
N GLY A 106 12.98 -3.23 30.28
CA GLY A 106 12.37 -2.62 31.45
C GLY A 106 10.99 -3.21 31.74
N THR A 107 9.98 -2.37 31.80
CA THR A 107 8.57 -2.76 31.98
C THR A 107 7.86 -2.98 30.64
N ALA A 108 8.43 -2.54 29.51
CA ALA A 108 7.80 -2.66 28.20
C ALA A 108 7.93 -4.08 27.63
N LEU A 109 6.85 -4.54 27.02
CA LEU A 109 6.79 -5.78 26.26
C LEU A 109 6.46 -5.47 24.79
N SER A 110 7.06 -6.21 23.88
CA SER A 110 6.63 -6.17 22.48
C SER A 110 5.39 -7.04 22.25
N PRO A 111 4.65 -6.83 21.14
CA PRO A 111 3.81 -7.90 20.60
C PRO A 111 4.63 -9.17 20.32
N GLU A 112 3.96 -10.33 20.28
CA GLU A 112 4.57 -11.57 19.85
C GLU A 112 4.90 -11.53 18.35
N PHE A 113 6.03 -12.12 17.96
CA PHE A 113 6.45 -12.20 16.56
C PHE A 113 7.15 -13.52 16.27
N ARG A 114 7.20 -13.89 15.00
CA ARG A 114 7.80 -15.12 14.53
C ARG A 114 9.23 -14.88 14.03
N ILE A 115 10.12 -15.79 14.34
CA ILE A 115 11.42 -15.97 13.67
C ILE A 115 11.37 -17.26 12.89
N ASP A 116 11.46 -17.18 11.56
CA ASP A 116 11.33 -18.34 10.68
C ASP A 116 11.94 -18.06 9.31
N ASP A 117 12.46 -19.07 8.61
CA ASP A 117 13.05 -18.90 7.27
C ASP A 117 11.99 -18.46 6.24
N GLN A 118 10.75 -18.87 6.42
CA GLN A 118 9.64 -18.61 5.51
C GLN A 118 8.74 -17.43 5.97
N VAL A 119 9.25 -16.59 6.88
CA VAL A 119 8.45 -15.54 7.50
C VAL A 119 7.85 -14.55 6.50
N TYR A 120 8.50 -14.33 5.36
CA TYR A 120 8.03 -13.44 4.29
C TYR A 120 7.36 -14.16 3.12
N LYS A 121 7.17 -15.49 3.20
CA LYS A 121 6.51 -16.24 2.13
C LYS A 121 5.09 -15.74 1.91
N GLY A 122 4.75 -15.45 0.66
CA GLY A 122 3.42 -14.95 0.25
C GLY A 122 3.19 -13.45 0.49
N THR A 123 4.14 -12.72 1.11
CA THR A 123 3.94 -11.27 1.34
C THR A 123 3.96 -10.45 0.06
N ALA A 124 4.75 -10.86 -0.94
CA ALA A 124 4.77 -10.21 -2.24
C ALA A 124 3.40 -10.33 -2.95
N ASP A 125 2.84 -11.55 -2.99
CA ASP A 125 1.50 -11.78 -3.56
C ASP A 125 0.42 -11.03 -2.76
N PHE A 126 0.56 -10.94 -1.43
CA PHE A 126 -0.35 -10.15 -0.61
C PHE A 126 -0.35 -8.67 -1.02
N CYS A 127 0.81 -8.08 -1.32
CA CYS A 127 0.89 -6.69 -1.78
C CYS A 127 0.15 -6.47 -3.11
N LEU A 128 0.06 -7.47 -3.99
CA LEU A 128 -0.70 -7.36 -5.23
C LEU A 128 -2.21 -7.20 -5.00
N GLN A 129 -2.73 -7.60 -3.84
CA GLN A 129 -4.15 -7.37 -3.50
C GLN A 129 -4.50 -5.88 -3.51
N TYR A 130 -3.58 -5.03 -3.03
CA TYR A 130 -3.77 -3.58 -3.07
C TYR A 130 -3.91 -3.08 -4.52
N MET A 131 -3.04 -3.52 -5.42
CA MET A 131 -3.10 -3.14 -6.83
C MET A 131 -4.42 -3.56 -7.46
N ARG A 132 -4.88 -4.80 -7.21
CA ARG A 132 -6.17 -5.29 -7.70
C ARG A 132 -7.35 -4.47 -7.15
N GLN A 133 -7.29 -4.00 -5.91
CA GLN A 133 -8.32 -3.14 -5.33
C GLN A 133 -8.38 -1.76 -5.99
N GLN A 134 -7.28 -1.28 -6.55
CA GLN A 134 -7.19 0.00 -7.23
C GLN A 134 -7.58 -0.06 -8.71
N ARG A 135 -7.90 -1.22 -9.26
CA ARG A 135 -8.30 -1.33 -10.66
C ARG A 135 -9.50 -0.46 -10.99
N SER A 136 -9.36 0.40 -11.99
CA SER A 136 -10.44 1.06 -12.71
C SER A 136 -10.93 0.12 -13.83
N GLY A 137 -12.19 0.14 -14.16
CA GLY A 137 -12.81 -0.91 -14.95
C GLY A 137 -13.27 -2.06 -14.04
N TYR A 138 -13.04 -3.31 -14.41
CA TYR A 138 -13.44 -4.43 -13.55
C TYR A 138 -12.58 -4.55 -12.29
N ASN A 139 -13.25 -4.52 -11.15
CA ASN A 139 -12.65 -4.66 -9.83
C ASN A 139 -13.01 -6.02 -9.23
N PRO A 140 -12.04 -6.94 -9.02
CA PRO A 140 -12.31 -8.29 -8.56
C PRO A 140 -12.80 -8.37 -7.11
N PHE A 141 -12.52 -7.37 -6.28
CA PHE A 141 -13.01 -7.32 -4.89
C PHE A 141 -14.47 -6.91 -4.82
N LEU A 142 -14.86 -5.93 -5.63
CA LEU A 142 -16.26 -5.50 -5.74
C LEU A 142 -17.08 -6.43 -6.64
N LYS A 143 -16.43 -7.23 -7.49
CA LYS A 143 -17.03 -8.04 -8.54
C LYS A 143 -17.98 -7.21 -9.41
N ASP A 144 -17.55 -6.01 -9.71
CA ASP A 144 -18.30 -5.00 -10.44
C ASP A 144 -17.34 -4.10 -11.22
N SER A 145 -17.86 -3.33 -12.16
CA SER A 145 -17.06 -2.43 -12.99
C SER A 145 -17.39 -0.98 -12.69
N CYS A 146 -16.39 -0.10 -12.80
CA CYS A 146 -16.54 1.35 -12.70
C CYS A 146 -15.84 2.03 -13.87
N HIS A 147 -16.18 3.26 -14.17
CA HIS A 147 -15.47 4.12 -15.12
C HIS A 147 -15.22 3.46 -16.49
N THR A 148 -16.17 2.68 -16.95
CA THR A 148 -16.05 1.90 -18.22
C THR A 148 -16.23 2.75 -19.46
N HIS A 149 -16.66 4.01 -19.33
CA HIS A 149 -16.89 4.94 -20.42
C HIS A 149 -15.85 6.07 -20.52
N ASP A 150 -14.81 6.02 -19.70
CA ASP A 150 -13.69 6.96 -19.78
C ASP A 150 -13.02 6.89 -21.14
N GLY A 151 -12.75 7.97 -21.78
CA GLY A 151 -12.75 9.35 -21.34
C GLY A 151 -13.12 10.25 -22.53
N TYR A 152 -12.97 11.54 -22.36
CA TYR A 152 -13.18 12.50 -23.44
C TYR A 152 -12.17 13.64 -23.38
N THR A 153 -11.91 14.27 -24.53
CA THR A 153 -11.06 15.45 -24.60
C THR A 153 -11.79 16.69 -24.10
N LEU A 154 -11.14 17.49 -23.29
CA LEU A 154 -11.63 18.78 -22.83
C LEU A 154 -10.87 19.94 -23.47
N TYR A 155 -9.59 19.71 -23.76
CA TYR A 155 -8.75 20.66 -24.46
C TYR A 155 -8.23 20.00 -25.72
N GLY A 156 -8.69 20.47 -26.85
CA GLY A 156 -8.16 20.08 -28.16
C GLY A 156 -6.76 20.64 -28.34
N ALA A 157 -5.78 20.08 -27.62
CA ALA A 157 -4.37 20.48 -27.76
C ALA A 157 -3.82 20.10 -29.13
N ALA A 158 -4.35 19.06 -29.76
CA ALA A 158 -4.20 18.85 -31.18
C ALA A 158 -5.28 19.71 -31.88
N ALA A 159 -4.87 20.66 -32.69
CA ALA A 159 -5.76 21.65 -33.31
C ALA A 159 -6.94 21.06 -34.13
N ASP A 160 -6.85 19.79 -34.47
CA ASP A 160 -7.82 19.02 -35.25
C ASP A 160 -8.78 18.19 -34.37
N LEU A 161 -8.64 18.20 -33.04
CA LEU A 161 -9.43 17.37 -32.14
C LEU A 161 -10.42 18.22 -31.32
N PRO A 162 -11.72 18.15 -31.62
CA PRO A 162 -12.73 18.88 -30.87
C PRO A 162 -12.81 18.47 -29.39
N ASP A 163 -13.21 19.39 -28.55
CA ASP A 163 -13.64 19.08 -27.18
C ASP A 163 -14.74 18.00 -27.19
N SER A 164 -14.78 17.19 -26.17
CA SER A 164 -15.73 16.10 -26.03
C SER A 164 -15.55 14.95 -27.02
N THR A 165 -14.44 14.88 -27.73
CA THR A 165 -14.09 13.71 -28.52
C THR A 165 -13.82 12.53 -27.59
N LYS A 166 -14.48 11.40 -27.85
CA LYS A 166 -14.30 10.18 -27.03
C LYS A 166 -12.92 9.59 -27.25
N ILE A 167 -12.25 9.28 -26.14
CA ILE A 167 -10.98 8.56 -26.08
C ILE A 167 -11.20 7.35 -25.17
N ASP A 168 -10.89 6.14 -25.63
CA ASP A 168 -10.89 4.98 -24.73
C ASP A 168 -9.73 5.09 -23.74
N ALA A 169 -10.04 5.53 -22.51
CA ALA A 169 -9.12 5.60 -21.39
C ALA A 169 -9.57 4.71 -20.22
N SER A 170 -10.47 3.76 -20.47
CA SER A 170 -10.92 2.80 -19.47
C SER A 170 -9.82 1.85 -19.02
N GLY A 171 -9.80 1.44 -17.76
CA GLY A 171 -8.78 0.56 -17.18
C GLY A 171 -7.75 1.32 -16.34
N GLY A 172 -6.60 0.71 -16.08
CA GLY A 172 -5.57 1.26 -15.20
C GLY A 172 -5.93 1.18 -13.71
N TRP A 173 -5.27 1.98 -12.90
CA TRP A 173 -5.50 2.02 -11.44
C TRP A 173 -5.84 3.43 -10.99
N HIS A 174 -6.77 3.53 -10.06
CA HIS A 174 -6.99 4.73 -9.28
C HIS A 174 -5.74 5.07 -8.47
N ASP A 175 -5.41 6.35 -8.34
CA ASP A 175 -4.13 6.77 -7.73
C ASP A 175 -4.12 6.57 -6.21
N ALA A 176 -5.22 6.90 -5.54
CA ALA A 176 -5.31 6.83 -4.07
C ALA A 176 -6.74 6.46 -3.61
N SER A 177 -7.28 7.22 -2.66
CA SER A 177 -8.69 7.16 -2.23
C SER A 177 -9.63 7.98 -3.12
N ASP A 178 -9.07 8.84 -3.94
CA ASP A 178 -9.69 9.49 -5.08
C ASP A 178 -9.58 8.61 -6.32
N TYR A 179 -10.18 9.03 -7.42
CA TYR A 179 -10.22 8.23 -8.64
C TYR A 179 -9.43 8.83 -9.80
N LEU A 180 -8.61 9.86 -9.55
CA LEU A 180 -7.66 10.32 -10.54
C LEU A 180 -6.74 9.18 -10.98
N GLN A 181 -6.28 9.26 -12.22
CA GLN A 181 -5.30 8.34 -12.76
C GLN A 181 -4.21 9.13 -13.48
N TYR A 182 -2.97 8.92 -13.05
CA TYR A 182 -1.82 9.56 -13.66
C TYR A 182 -1.02 8.56 -14.48
N SER A 183 -0.74 8.91 -15.72
CA SER A 183 0.09 8.08 -16.59
C SER A 183 1.49 7.87 -16.01
N THR A 184 2.02 8.89 -15.34
CA THR A 184 3.35 8.84 -14.73
C THR A 184 3.44 7.87 -13.55
N THR A 185 2.41 7.80 -12.68
CA THR A 185 2.37 6.87 -11.54
C THR A 185 2.11 5.45 -12.01
N THR A 186 1.19 5.27 -12.96
CA THR A 186 0.91 3.96 -13.57
C THR A 186 2.15 3.39 -14.28
N ALA A 187 2.86 4.20 -15.06
CA ALA A 187 4.09 3.75 -15.73
C ALA A 187 5.18 3.34 -14.73
N ASN A 188 5.32 4.11 -13.64
CA ASN A 188 6.26 3.79 -12.58
C ASN A 188 5.89 2.50 -11.83
N ALA A 189 4.62 2.32 -11.48
CA ALA A 189 4.13 1.10 -10.86
C ALA A 189 4.36 -0.13 -11.77
N THR A 190 4.00 -0.01 -13.04
CA THR A 190 4.22 -1.08 -14.03
C THR A 190 5.69 -1.46 -14.16
N PHE A 191 6.59 -0.46 -14.23
CA PHE A 191 8.03 -0.70 -14.26
C PHE A 191 8.49 -1.47 -13.01
N HIS A 192 8.03 -1.08 -11.82
CA HIS A 192 8.41 -1.73 -10.57
C HIS A 192 7.87 -3.16 -10.47
N LEU A 193 6.65 -3.44 -10.94
CA LEU A 193 6.10 -4.79 -11.00
C LEU A 193 6.97 -5.69 -11.90
N LEU A 194 7.32 -5.21 -13.10
CA LEU A 194 8.19 -5.94 -14.02
C LEU A 194 9.61 -6.14 -13.47
N ALA A 195 10.19 -5.12 -12.82
CA ALA A 195 11.51 -5.21 -12.20
C ALA A 195 11.51 -6.19 -11.03
N ALA A 196 10.48 -6.16 -10.17
CA ALA A 196 10.34 -7.10 -9.07
C ALA A 196 10.26 -8.56 -9.59
N TYR A 197 9.49 -8.80 -10.65
CA TYR A 197 9.42 -10.13 -11.26
C TYR A 197 10.77 -10.55 -11.89
N ARG A 198 11.44 -9.65 -12.62
CA ARG A 198 12.76 -9.91 -13.22
C ARG A 198 13.76 -10.38 -12.17
N ASP A 199 13.81 -9.68 -11.03
CA ASP A 199 14.82 -9.88 -10.02
C ASP A 199 14.47 -11.01 -9.02
N PHE A 200 13.16 -11.26 -8.80
CA PHE A 200 12.67 -12.18 -7.76
C PHE A 200 11.51 -13.06 -8.24
N LYS A 201 11.52 -13.53 -9.48
CA LYS A 201 10.39 -14.28 -10.07
C LYS A 201 9.93 -15.51 -9.27
N HIS A 202 10.81 -16.13 -8.49
CA HIS A 202 10.50 -17.32 -7.68
C HIS A 202 9.64 -17.03 -6.43
N VAL A 203 9.43 -15.76 -6.08
CA VAL A 203 8.58 -15.40 -4.92
C VAL A 203 7.12 -15.13 -5.31
N PHE A 204 6.85 -15.02 -6.61
CA PHE A 204 5.52 -14.74 -7.13
C PHE A 204 4.83 -16.03 -7.59
N THR A 205 3.53 -16.13 -7.33
CA THR A 205 2.70 -17.30 -7.60
C THR A 205 1.73 -17.04 -8.75
N ASP A 206 0.98 -18.07 -9.13
CA ASP A 206 -0.11 -18.07 -10.11
C ASP A 206 -1.35 -18.62 -9.38
N HIS A 207 -2.10 -17.74 -8.72
CA HIS A 207 -3.31 -18.07 -7.95
C HIS A 207 -4.54 -17.28 -8.40
N PHE A 208 -4.37 -16.35 -9.31
CA PHE A 208 -5.43 -15.52 -9.85
C PHE A 208 -5.35 -15.48 -11.37
N ASP A 209 -6.49 -15.42 -12.01
CA ASP A 209 -6.58 -15.15 -13.45
C ASP A 209 -6.33 -13.65 -13.74
N TRP A 210 -6.20 -13.34 -15.02
CA TRP A 210 -5.94 -11.98 -15.51
C TRP A 210 -7.00 -10.96 -15.04
N ASP A 211 -8.23 -11.39 -14.77
CA ASP A 211 -9.31 -10.57 -14.23
C ASP A 211 -9.20 -10.35 -12.72
N GLY A 212 -8.24 -11.00 -12.04
CA GLY A 212 -8.00 -10.92 -10.61
C GLY A 212 -8.89 -11.82 -9.77
N LEU A 213 -9.69 -12.69 -10.36
CA LEU A 213 -10.44 -13.73 -9.66
C LEU A 213 -9.55 -14.95 -9.40
N LYS A 214 -9.93 -15.77 -8.42
CA LYS A 214 -9.18 -17.01 -8.12
C LYS A 214 -9.15 -17.93 -9.34
N GLY A 215 -7.97 -18.31 -9.76
CA GLY A 215 -7.74 -19.16 -10.91
C GLY A 215 -6.26 -19.37 -11.16
N LYS A 216 -5.93 -19.96 -12.32
CA LYS A 216 -4.56 -20.11 -12.82
C LYS A 216 -4.56 -19.94 -14.31
N ASN A 217 -3.61 -19.15 -14.82
CA ASN A 217 -3.49 -18.89 -16.24
C ASN A 217 -2.06 -19.16 -16.77
N ASN A 218 -1.23 -19.86 -15.98
CA ASN A 218 0.17 -20.15 -16.27
C ASN A 218 1.04 -18.89 -16.38
N ARG A 219 0.63 -17.82 -15.70
CA ARG A 219 1.35 -16.57 -15.60
C ARG A 219 1.43 -16.18 -14.13
N ALA A 220 2.59 -15.68 -13.69
CA ALA A 220 2.69 -15.15 -12.35
C ALA A 220 1.75 -13.94 -12.17
N ASP A 221 1.01 -13.90 -11.08
CA ASP A 221 0.00 -12.86 -10.78
C ASP A 221 0.52 -11.42 -10.92
N ILE A 222 1.80 -11.20 -10.62
CA ILE A 222 2.44 -9.89 -10.78
C ILE A 222 2.52 -9.46 -12.26
N LEU A 223 2.62 -10.39 -13.19
CA LEU A 223 2.65 -10.09 -14.61
C LEU A 223 1.26 -9.77 -15.16
N ASP A 224 0.20 -10.31 -14.56
CA ASP A 224 -1.17 -9.92 -14.88
C ASP A 224 -1.43 -8.47 -14.44
N GLU A 225 -0.94 -8.09 -13.26
CA GLU A 225 -1.03 -6.69 -12.81
C GLU A 225 -0.15 -5.77 -13.68
N ALA A 226 1.05 -6.18 -14.04
CA ALA A 226 1.89 -5.39 -14.94
C ALA A 226 1.23 -5.21 -16.31
N LYS A 227 0.57 -6.26 -16.83
CA LYS A 227 -0.19 -6.19 -18.07
C LYS A 227 -1.36 -5.21 -17.96
N TRP A 228 -2.09 -5.22 -16.85
CA TRP A 228 -3.18 -4.28 -16.60
C TRP A 228 -2.71 -2.83 -16.77
N GLY A 229 -1.55 -2.50 -16.19
CA GLY A 229 -0.93 -1.18 -16.34
C GLY A 229 -0.48 -0.89 -17.78
N LEU A 230 0.20 -1.85 -18.45
CA LEU A 230 0.66 -1.67 -19.82
C LEU A 230 -0.50 -1.47 -20.79
N ASP A 231 -1.59 -2.23 -20.65
CA ASP A 231 -2.78 -2.10 -21.50
C ASP A 231 -3.37 -0.69 -21.40
N TRP A 232 -3.44 -0.13 -20.18
CA TRP A 232 -3.92 1.22 -20.01
C TRP A 232 -2.95 2.27 -20.55
N LEU A 233 -1.64 2.09 -20.37
CA LEU A 233 -0.64 3.00 -20.92
C LEU A 233 -0.71 3.06 -22.45
N VAL A 234 -1.02 1.96 -23.14
CA VAL A 234 -1.27 1.99 -24.59
C VAL A 234 -2.44 2.90 -24.93
N LYS A 235 -3.53 2.83 -24.17
CA LYS A 235 -4.70 3.71 -24.36
C LYS A 235 -4.37 5.18 -24.08
N MET A 236 -3.46 5.46 -23.15
CA MET A 236 -3.00 6.82 -22.84
C MET A 236 -1.96 7.35 -23.86
N HIS A 237 -1.55 6.52 -24.81
CA HIS A 237 -0.70 6.92 -25.96
C HIS A 237 -1.21 6.23 -27.26
N PRO A 238 -2.42 6.60 -27.72
CA PRO A 238 -3.11 5.87 -28.79
C PRO A 238 -2.48 6.09 -30.18
N ARG A 239 -1.73 7.16 -30.36
CA ARG A 239 -0.99 7.46 -31.60
C ARG A 239 0.26 8.28 -31.28
N LYS A 240 1.22 8.28 -32.19
CA LYS A 240 2.58 8.83 -31.99
C LYS A 240 2.63 10.30 -31.49
N ASP A 241 1.64 11.09 -31.87
CA ASP A 241 1.52 12.51 -31.57
C ASP A 241 0.49 12.81 -30.45
N TRP A 242 -0.12 11.79 -29.88
CA TRP A 242 -1.07 11.89 -28.78
C TRP A 242 -0.59 11.13 -27.56
N MET A 243 -0.28 11.83 -26.50
CA MET A 243 -0.02 11.26 -25.18
C MET A 243 -0.79 12.04 -24.14
N PHE A 244 -1.44 11.33 -23.25
CA PHE A 244 -2.18 11.89 -22.14
C PHE A 244 -1.41 11.69 -20.84
N ASN A 245 -1.40 12.70 -19.97
CA ASN A 245 -0.71 12.64 -18.68
C ASN A 245 -1.62 12.27 -17.53
N GLN A 246 -2.94 12.47 -17.69
CA GLN A 246 -3.91 12.34 -16.62
C GLN A 246 -5.30 12.04 -17.15
N LEU A 247 -6.04 11.24 -16.41
CA LEU A 247 -7.48 11.02 -16.53
C LEU A 247 -8.14 11.57 -15.27
N ALA A 248 -9.23 12.32 -15.41
CA ALA A 248 -9.89 13.14 -14.40
C ALA A 248 -9.11 14.41 -14.01
N ASP A 249 -9.66 15.21 -13.14
CA ASP A 249 -9.12 16.50 -12.72
C ASP A 249 -9.21 16.71 -11.20
N ASP A 250 -8.73 17.86 -10.73
CA ASP A 250 -8.57 18.17 -9.30
C ASP A 250 -9.87 18.09 -8.47
N ARG A 251 -11.05 18.01 -9.11
CA ARG A 251 -12.30 17.75 -8.41
C ARG A 251 -12.33 16.40 -7.72
N ASP A 252 -11.56 15.45 -8.23
CA ASP A 252 -11.50 14.09 -7.69
C ASP A 252 -10.74 13.96 -6.36
N HIS A 253 -9.97 14.97 -5.98
CA HIS A 253 -9.27 14.99 -4.69
C HIS A 253 -10.20 15.08 -3.48
N MET A 254 -11.52 15.10 -3.70
CA MET A 254 -12.49 15.33 -2.64
C MET A 254 -13.26 14.06 -2.29
N SER A 255 -13.17 13.63 -1.05
CA SER A 255 -13.98 12.58 -0.41
C SER A 255 -13.81 11.15 -0.95
N MET A 256 -14.00 10.19 -0.04
CA MET A 256 -14.09 8.76 -0.35
C MET A 256 -15.50 8.41 -0.79
N ARG A 257 -15.64 7.60 -1.85
CA ARG A 257 -16.90 7.09 -2.38
C ARG A 257 -16.71 5.70 -2.99
N ILE A 258 -17.78 5.01 -3.25
CA ILE A 258 -17.73 3.73 -3.94
C ILE A 258 -17.50 3.98 -5.44
N PRO A 259 -16.53 3.35 -6.11
CA PRO A 259 -16.14 3.66 -7.49
C PRO A 259 -17.30 3.66 -8.49
N LYS A 260 -18.20 2.71 -8.42
CA LYS A 260 -19.35 2.62 -9.31
C LYS A 260 -20.43 3.68 -9.07
N GLU A 261 -20.37 4.34 -7.92
CA GLU A 261 -21.31 5.39 -7.51
C GLU A 261 -20.72 6.79 -7.71
N ASP A 262 -19.60 6.90 -8.41
CA ASP A 262 -18.94 8.17 -8.68
C ASP A 262 -19.74 9.02 -9.65
N ALA A 263 -20.65 9.83 -9.11
CA ALA A 263 -21.48 10.78 -9.85
C ALA A 263 -20.81 12.15 -10.04
N TYR A 264 -19.53 12.27 -9.80
CA TYR A 264 -18.83 13.56 -9.78
C TYR A 264 -18.73 14.20 -11.16
N TYR A 265 -18.74 13.38 -12.18
CA TYR A 265 -18.65 13.77 -13.58
C TYR A 265 -20.01 13.58 -14.24
N GLY A 266 -20.62 14.66 -14.65
CA GLY A 266 -22.04 14.73 -15.05
C GLY A 266 -22.38 14.15 -16.44
N ARG A 267 -21.56 13.27 -17.01
CA ARG A 267 -21.78 12.72 -18.36
C ARG A 267 -21.72 11.18 -18.34
N GLY A 268 -22.59 10.56 -17.52
CA GLY A 268 -22.58 9.10 -17.42
C GLY A 268 -21.30 8.54 -16.81
N PHE A 269 -20.68 9.30 -15.89
CA PHE A 269 -19.43 8.97 -15.23
C PHE A 269 -18.18 8.99 -16.13
N GLU A 270 -18.26 9.66 -17.28
CA GLU A 270 -17.10 9.90 -18.14
C GLU A 270 -16.21 10.99 -17.58
N ARG A 271 -14.89 10.77 -17.62
CA ARG A 271 -13.90 11.70 -17.11
C ARG A 271 -13.04 12.29 -18.25
N PRO A 272 -12.60 13.56 -18.12
CA PRO A 272 -11.74 14.15 -19.14
C PRO A 272 -10.33 13.59 -19.11
N VAL A 273 -9.73 13.45 -20.29
CA VAL A 273 -8.30 13.18 -20.44
C VAL A 273 -7.55 14.48 -20.76
N TYR A 274 -6.32 14.60 -20.24
CA TYR A 274 -5.49 15.78 -20.41
C TYR A 274 -4.22 15.43 -21.18
N PHE A 275 -3.97 16.19 -22.26
CA PHE A 275 -2.78 16.01 -23.07
C PHE A 275 -1.51 16.34 -22.29
N ILE A 276 -0.41 15.71 -22.68
CA ILE A 276 0.93 16.07 -22.25
C ILE A 276 1.40 17.31 -23.03
N SER A 277 1.15 18.49 -22.47
CA SER A 277 1.39 19.76 -23.15
C SER A 277 2.55 20.60 -22.60
N GLY A 278 3.07 20.22 -21.42
CA GLY A 278 4.06 21.02 -20.69
C GLY A 278 3.49 22.25 -20.00
N LEU A 279 2.20 22.54 -20.17
CA LEU A 279 1.51 23.68 -19.59
C LEU A 279 0.32 23.23 -18.75
N PRO A 280 -0.05 23.97 -17.69
CA PRO A 280 -1.29 23.72 -16.96
C PRO A 280 -2.50 23.85 -17.90
N GLN A 281 -3.46 22.98 -17.74
CA GLN A 281 -4.71 22.99 -18.52
C GLN A 281 -5.87 23.35 -17.59
N GLN A 282 -6.27 24.61 -17.62
CA GLN A 282 -7.25 25.20 -16.71
C GLN A 282 -8.46 25.71 -17.51
N ARG A 283 -9.67 25.25 -17.19
CA ARG A 283 -10.88 25.72 -17.86
C ARG A 283 -12.07 25.67 -16.90
N GLY A 284 -12.43 26.82 -16.34
CA GLY A 284 -13.51 26.91 -15.36
C GLY A 284 -13.26 25.99 -14.16
N LYS A 285 -14.17 25.05 -13.93
CA LYS A 285 -14.05 24.06 -12.86
C LYS A 285 -13.08 22.91 -13.17
N PHE A 286 -12.66 22.77 -14.41
CA PHE A 286 -11.73 21.72 -14.84
C PHE A 286 -10.30 22.21 -14.67
N LEU A 287 -9.66 21.79 -13.58
CA LEU A 287 -8.34 22.23 -13.20
C LEU A 287 -7.36 21.07 -13.28
N ASN A 288 -6.26 21.27 -14.01
CA ASN A 288 -5.15 20.34 -14.10
C ASN A 288 -3.83 21.09 -14.08
N ASN A 289 -3.07 20.91 -13.00
CA ASN A 289 -1.75 21.52 -12.83
C ASN A 289 -0.61 20.66 -13.36
N THR A 290 -0.88 19.46 -13.87
CA THR A 290 0.13 18.53 -14.36
C THR A 290 0.79 19.09 -15.64
N LYS A 291 2.11 19.21 -15.60
CA LYS A 291 2.91 19.78 -16.70
C LYS A 291 3.81 18.75 -17.39
N GLY A 292 3.87 17.53 -16.88
CA GLY A 292 4.87 16.54 -17.26
C GLY A 292 4.87 16.23 -18.75
N THR A 293 6.01 16.45 -19.41
CA THR A 293 6.28 16.00 -20.79
C THR A 293 7.35 14.91 -20.75
N SER A 294 8.62 15.29 -20.69
CA SER A 294 9.75 14.36 -20.72
C SER A 294 9.71 13.31 -19.60
N SER A 295 9.30 13.69 -18.39
CA SER A 295 9.22 12.74 -17.26
C SER A 295 8.16 11.65 -17.48
N THR A 296 7.01 12.00 -18.07
CA THR A 296 5.96 11.02 -18.40
C THR A 296 6.42 10.13 -19.54
N ALA A 297 6.92 10.69 -20.62
CA ALA A 297 7.42 9.93 -21.77
C ALA A 297 8.57 8.98 -21.38
N ALA A 298 9.52 9.44 -20.57
CA ALA A 298 10.62 8.60 -20.08
C ALA A 298 10.13 7.41 -19.23
N LYS A 299 9.11 7.59 -18.38
CA LYS A 299 8.53 6.50 -17.59
C LYS A 299 7.77 5.50 -18.44
N PHE A 300 7.03 5.95 -19.47
CA PHE A 300 6.43 5.06 -20.47
C PHE A 300 7.52 4.22 -21.15
N SER A 301 8.56 4.88 -21.67
CA SER A 301 9.69 4.22 -22.31
C SER A 301 10.33 3.18 -21.41
N ALA A 302 10.58 3.51 -20.14
CA ALA A 302 11.16 2.59 -19.16
C ALA A 302 10.29 1.33 -18.93
N ALA A 303 8.98 1.51 -18.74
CA ALA A 303 8.05 0.40 -18.52
C ALA A 303 7.99 -0.54 -19.74
N PHE A 304 7.79 0.01 -20.94
CA PHE A 304 7.71 -0.79 -22.17
C PHE A 304 9.06 -1.42 -22.55
N SER A 305 10.17 -0.72 -22.34
CA SER A 305 11.50 -1.29 -22.60
C SER A 305 11.79 -2.48 -21.70
N LEU A 306 11.45 -2.40 -20.43
CA LEU A 306 11.62 -3.52 -19.50
C LEU A 306 10.71 -4.71 -19.86
N ALA A 307 9.45 -4.44 -20.24
CA ALA A 307 8.53 -5.47 -20.72
C ALA A 307 9.07 -6.18 -21.97
N SER A 308 9.68 -5.44 -22.88
CA SER A 308 10.26 -5.97 -24.12
C SER A 308 11.56 -6.73 -23.85
N ALA A 309 12.50 -6.15 -23.09
CA ALA A 309 13.81 -6.73 -22.82
C ALA A 309 13.75 -8.06 -22.04
N GLY A 310 12.75 -8.23 -21.18
CA GLY A 310 12.51 -9.46 -20.43
C GLY A 310 11.84 -10.57 -21.22
N ASN A 311 11.63 -10.39 -22.54
CA ASN A 311 10.76 -11.23 -23.37
C ASN A 311 9.33 -11.36 -22.82
N PHE A 312 8.94 -10.52 -21.87
CA PHE A 312 7.61 -10.58 -21.27
C PHE A 312 6.52 -10.33 -22.31
N CYS A 313 6.77 -9.42 -23.26
CA CYS A 313 5.83 -9.15 -24.36
C CYS A 313 5.58 -10.38 -25.24
N ALA A 314 6.62 -11.12 -25.58
CA ALA A 314 6.49 -12.31 -26.41
C ALA A 314 5.93 -13.50 -25.62
N THR A 315 6.50 -13.77 -24.44
CA THR A 315 6.15 -14.95 -23.63
C THR A 315 4.75 -14.86 -23.04
N TYR A 316 4.31 -13.64 -22.68
CA TYR A 316 3.07 -13.43 -21.91
C TYR A 316 2.05 -12.54 -22.65
N ASN A 317 2.25 -12.33 -23.95
CA ASN A 317 1.36 -11.48 -24.77
C ASN A 317 1.10 -10.10 -24.14
N LEU A 318 2.17 -9.47 -23.66
CA LEU A 318 2.08 -8.12 -23.11
C LEU A 318 2.12 -7.08 -24.24
N PRO A 319 1.49 -5.92 -24.06
CA PRO A 319 1.56 -4.83 -25.02
C PRO A 319 3.01 -4.41 -25.29
N LYS A 320 3.32 -4.16 -26.57
CA LYS A 320 4.59 -3.60 -27.00
C LYS A 320 4.42 -2.11 -27.25
N ALA A 321 5.37 -1.30 -26.81
CA ALA A 321 5.41 0.07 -27.25
C ALA A 321 5.52 0.15 -28.76
N SER A 322 4.79 1.08 -29.36
CA SER A 322 5.11 1.48 -30.73
C SER A 322 6.57 1.99 -30.73
N PRO A 323 7.39 1.65 -31.75
CA PRO A 323 8.77 2.14 -31.86
C PRO A 323 8.89 3.67 -31.75
N THR A 324 7.81 4.37 -31.97
CA THR A 324 7.74 5.84 -31.93
C THR A 324 7.84 6.43 -30.51
N VAL A 325 7.49 5.68 -29.43
CA VAL A 325 7.65 6.15 -28.05
C VAL A 325 9.14 6.32 -27.68
N LEU A 326 10.03 5.60 -28.34
CA LEU A 326 11.47 5.60 -28.04
C LEU A 326 12.26 6.70 -28.74
N LEU A 327 11.67 7.45 -29.70
CA LEU A 327 12.41 8.32 -30.60
C LEU A 327 12.00 9.80 -30.58
N THR A 328 11.06 10.21 -29.74
CA THR A 328 10.54 11.61 -29.69
C THR A 328 10.77 12.31 -28.37
N THR A 329 11.82 11.97 -27.65
CA THR A 329 12.28 12.75 -26.46
C THR A 329 13.48 13.60 -26.81
#